data_cb7ed9f6ace8974090e5bec6eeaa489a
#
_entry.id   cb7ed9f6ace8974090e5bec6eeaa489a
#
_cell.length_a   1.000
_cell.length_b   1.000
_cell.length_c   1.000
_cell.angle_alpha   90.00
_cell.angle_beta   90.00
_cell.angle_gamma   90.00
#
_symmetry.space_group_name_H-M   'P 1'
#
loop_
_entity.id
_entity.type
_entity.pdbx_description
1 polymer ?
#
loop_
_entity_poly.entity_id
_entity_poly.type
_entity_poly.pdbx_seq_one_letter_code
_entity_poly.pdbx_strand_id
1 'polypeptide(L)'
;MNSLPKKFVDGAIGAHGKEIFSFALTSGNNLDSFATTPQVMKSISIWINKQIENYEKQFGTIDMTPPKVVSPIQVSDLNKPGEDNK
;
A
#
# COMPACT_ATOMS: atom_id res chain seq x y z
N MET A 1 -15.33 5.02 -17.03
CA MET A 1 -15.04 4.90 -15.61
C MET A 1 -15.27 6.15 -14.81
N ASN A 2 -15.34 7.28 -15.45
CA ASN A 2 -15.51 8.51 -14.70
C ASN A 2 -16.79 8.61 -13.92
N SER A 3 -17.80 7.90 -14.36
CA SER A 3 -19.09 7.98 -13.68
C SER A 3 -19.22 7.01 -12.51
N LEU A 4 -18.24 6.17 -12.28
CA LEU A 4 -18.34 5.22 -11.19
C LEU A 4 -17.92 5.85 -9.87
N PRO A 5 -18.65 5.59 -8.81
CA PRO A 5 -18.21 6.08 -7.51
C PRO A 5 -16.89 5.43 -7.11
N LYS A 6 -16.09 6.15 -6.40
CA LYS A 6 -14.78 5.67 -5.99
C LYS A 6 -14.60 5.87 -4.50
N LYS A 7 -13.92 4.91 -3.89
CA LYS A 7 -13.54 5.04 -2.51
C LYS A 7 -12.05 5.37 -2.44
N PHE A 8 -11.67 6.19 -1.52
CA PHE A 8 -10.27 6.53 -1.35
C PHE A 8 -9.61 5.45 -0.51
N VAL A 9 -8.63 4.77 -1.07
CA VAL A 9 -7.94 3.69 -0.37
C VAL A 9 -6.71 4.25 0.32
N ASP A 10 -6.61 4.05 1.62
CA ASP A 10 -5.48 4.54 2.36
C ASP A 10 -4.59 3.42 2.89
N GLY A 11 -4.91 2.19 2.65
CA GLY A 11 -4.04 1.09 3.07
C GLY A 11 -4.52 -0.23 2.51
N ALA A 12 -3.70 -1.24 2.66
CA ALA A 12 -4.01 -2.58 2.20
C ALA A 12 -3.30 -3.60 3.05
N ILE A 13 -3.94 -4.72 3.28
CA ILE A 13 -3.32 -5.85 3.94
C ILE A 13 -3.74 -7.10 3.18
N GLY A 14 -2.98 -8.15 3.34
CA GLY A 14 -3.35 -9.36 2.64
C GLY A 14 -2.55 -10.56 3.07
N ALA A 15 -2.95 -11.69 2.53
CA ALA A 15 -2.30 -12.96 2.78
C ALA A 15 -2.55 -13.85 1.57
N HIS A 16 -1.83 -14.93 1.48
CA HIS A 16 -2.03 -15.84 0.39
C HIS A 16 -1.85 -17.27 0.83
N GLY A 17 -2.56 -18.15 0.14
CA GLY A 17 -2.32 -19.57 0.22
C GLY A 17 -1.90 -20.00 -1.17
N LYS A 18 -1.92 -21.29 -1.40
CA LYS A 18 -1.53 -21.81 -2.69
C LYS A 18 -2.56 -21.49 -3.76
N GLU A 19 -3.82 -21.54 -3.38
CA GLU A 19 -4.91 -21.42 -4.36
C GLU A 19 -5.52 -20.04 -4.44
N ILE A 20 -5.45 -19.28 -3.38
CA ILE A 20 -6.19 -18.03 -3.27
C ILE A 20 -5.34 -16.95 -2.66
N PHE A 21 -5.43 -15.77 -3.21
CA PHE A 21 -4.95 -14.55 -2.57
C PHE A 21 -6.14 -13.86 -1.92
N SER A 22 -5.97 -13.44 -0.68
CA SER A 22 -6.98 -12.67 0.03
C SER A 22 -6.38 -11.34 0.41
N PHE A 23 -7.11 -10.28 0.20
CA PHE A 23 -6.60 -8.97 0.56
C PHE A 23 -7.76 -8.05 0.94
N ALA A 24 -7.44 -7.02 1.68
CA ALA A 24 -8.43 -6.05 2.09
C ALA A 24 -7.87 -4.66 1.86
N LEU A 25 -8.74 -3.78 1.47
CA LEU A 25 -8.39 -2.39 1.26
C LEU A 25 -9.10 -1.56 2.31
N THR A 26 -8.38 -0.64 2.92
CA THR A 26 -8.96 0.21 3.93
C THR A 26 -9.30 1.57 3.36
N SER A 27 -10.36 2.14 3.84
CA SER A 27 -10.82 3.45 3.43
C SER A 27 -11.40 4.11 4.66
N GLY A 28 -10.56 4.81 5.39
CA GLY A 28 -10.95 5.36 6.67
C GLY A 28 -11.28 4.24 7.64
N ASN A 29 -12.50 4.22 8.15
CA ASN A 29 -12.92 3.18 9.07
C ASN A 29 -13.51 1.97 8.37
N ASN A 30 -13.57 1.98 7.06
CA ASN A 30 -14.16 0.88 6.30
C ASN A 30 -13.10 -0.08 5.83
N LEU A 31 -13.49 -1.34 5.73
CA LEU A 31 -12.60 -2.38 5.26
C LEU A 31 -13.34 -3.20 4.23
N ASP A 32 -12.81 -3.30 3.04
CA ASP A 32 -13.40 -4.12 1.99
C ASP A 32 -12.45 -5.29 1.71
N SER A 33 -13.00 -6.49 1.73
CA SER A 33 -12.20 -7.70 1.56
C SER A 33 -12.46 -8.33 0.21
N PHE A 34 -11.44 -8.91 -0.36
CA PHE A 34 -11.50 -9.52 -1.67
C PHE A 34 -10.69 -10.80 -1.69
N ALA A 35 -11.02 -11.66 -2.64
CA ALA A 35 -10.23 -12.84 -2.87
C ALA A 35 -10.10 -13.04 -4.36
N THR A 36 -8.99 -13.60 -4.78
CA THR A 36 -8.77 -13.83 -6.21
C THR A 36 -7.76 -14.94 -6.41
N THR A 37 -7.62 -15.39 -7.63
CA THR A 37 -6.65 -16.43 -7.94
C THR A 37 -5.26 -15.85 -8.08
N PRO A 38 -4.21 -16.69 -7.94
CA PRO A 38 -2.85 -16.18 -8.17
C PRO A 38 -2.65 -15.58 -9.53
N GLN A 39 -3.29 -16.14 -10.56
CA GLN A 39 -3.13 -15.62 -11.92
C GLN A 39 -3.69 -14.20 -12.04
N VAL A 40 -4.88 -13.99 -11.47
CA VAL A 40 -5.48 -12.66 -11.53
C VAL A 40 -4.66 -11.68 -10.71
N MET A 41 -4.20 -12.12 -9.54
CA MET A 41 -3.39 -11.23 -8.71
C MET A 41 -2.11 -10.84 -9.45
N LYS A 42 -1.47 -11.79 -10.13
CA LYS A 42 -0.27 -11.46 -10.88
C LYS A 42 -0.57 -10.47 -12.00
N SER A 43 -1.70 -10.65 -12.68
CA SER A 43 -2.10 -9.72 -13.73
C SER A 43 -2.32 -8.32 -13.19
N ILE A 44 -2.96 -8.23 -12.04
CA ILE A 44 -3.18 -6.93 -11.42
C ILE A 44 -1.84 -6.29 -11.07
N SER A 45 -0.91 -7.06 -10.53
CA SER A 45 0.37 -6.50 -10.11
C SER A 45 1.16 -5.99 -11.31
N ILE A 46 1.10 -6.69 -12.42
CA ILE A 46 1.79 -6.25 -13.64
C ILE A 46 1.19 -4.94 -14.12
N TRP A 47 -0.12 -4.84 -14.13
CA TRP A 47 -0.79 -3.63 -14.55
C TRP A 47 -0.45 -2.46 -13.63
N ILE A 48 -0.51 -2.70 -12.33
CA ILE A 48 -0.22 -1.65 -11.36
C ILE A 48 1.22 -1.17 -11.51
N ASN A 49 2.17 -2.09 -11.67
CA ASN A 49 3.56 -1.71 -11.82
C ASN A 49 3.77 -0.87 -13.08
N LYS A 50 3.04 -1.21 -14.14
CA LYS A 50 3.12 -0.43 -15.37
C LYS A 50 2.60 0.98 -15.16
N GLN A 51 1.51 1.13 -14.41
CA GLN A 51 0.97 2.44 -14.13
C GLN A 51 1.92 3.27 -13.27
N ILE A 52 2.54 2.63 -12.28
CA ILE A 52 3.51 3.31 -11.44
C ILE A 52 4.71 3.76 -12.27
N GLU A 53 5.19 2.90 -13.14
CA GLU A 53 6.32 3.22 -14.00
C GLU A 53 6.00 4.43 -14.87
N ASN A 54 4.82 4.44 -15.48
CA ASN A 54 4.41 5.56 -16.31
C ASN A 54 4.29 6.84 -15.51
N TYR A 55 3.75 6.74 -14.30
CA TYR A 55 3.63 7.90 -13.43
C TYR A 55 5.00 8.48 -13.13
N GLU A 56 5.94 7.60 -12.79
CA GLU A 56 7.27 8.07 -12.39
C GLU A 56 8.06 8.65 -13.54
N LYS A 57 7.81 8.18 -14.75
CA LYS A 57 8.42 8.79 -15.92
C LYS A 57 7.89 10.19 -16.15
N GLN A 58 6.66 10.44 -15.80
CA GLN A 58 6.01 11.71 -16.05
C GLN A 58 6.21 12.71 -14.93
N PHE A 59 6.19 12.26 -13.71
CA PHE A 59 6.18 13.16 -12.56
C PHE A 59 7.36 12.96 -11.60
N GLY A 60 8.22 11.99 -11.87
CA GLY A 60 9.35 11.73 -10.99
C GLY A 60 9.08 10.59 -10.02
N THR A 61 10.10 10.12 -9.40
CA THR A 61 10.04 8.99 -8.49
C THR A 61 9.12 9.28 -7.32
N ILE A 62 8.25 8.33 -7.00
CA ILE A 62 7.35 8.49 -5.88
C ILE A 62 8.15 8.43 -4.59
N ASP A 63 7.93 9.39 -3.73
CA ASP A 63 8.62 9.48 -2.46
C ASP A 63 7.94 8.55 -1.46
N MET A 64 8.63 7.51 -1.08
CA MET A 64 8.09 6.53 -0.15
C MET A 64 8.46 6.82 1.30
N THR A 65 9.08 7.94 1.53
CA THR A 65 9.39 8.34 2.89
C THR A 65 8.09 8.58 3.64
N PRO A 66 7.91 8.00 4.81
CA PRO A 66 6.67 8.23 5.54
C PRO A 66 6.49 9.71 5.85
N PRO A 67 5.27 10.18 5.90
CA PRO A 67 5.06 11.57 6.26
C PRO A 67 5.62 11.85 7.63
N LYS A 68 6.11 13.08 7.79
CA LYS A 68 6.68 13.48 9.02
C LYS A 68 5.56 13.58 10.00
N VAL A 69 5.32 12.61 10.78
CA VAL A 69 4.27 12.64 11.72
C VAL A 69 4.85 12.91 13.03
N VAL A 70 4.29 13.82 13.70
CA VAL A 70 4.73 14.12 14.98
C VAL A 70 4.11 13.15 15.89
N SER A 71 4.71 12.07 16.06
CA SER A 71 4.18 11.07 16.92
C SER A 71 5.07 10.98 18.10
N PRO A 72 4.55 11.00 19.24
CA PRO A 72 5.39 10.88 20.40
C PRO A 72 6.09 9.57 20.46
N ILE A 73 5.67 8.69 19.70
CA ILE A 73 6.33 7.50 19.65
C ILE A 73 7.27 7.41 18.69
N GLN A 74 7.59 8.05 18.22
CA GLN A 74 8.45 7.91 17.21
C GLN A 74 9.59 7.46 17.43
N VAL A 75 9.51 6.96 17.45
CA VAL A 75 10.35 6.58 17.65
C VAL A 75 11.38 6.72 17.69
N SER A 76 11.65 6.98 17.83
CA SER A 76 12.57 7.16 18.00
C SER A 76 12.84 6.87 18.73
N ASP A 77 12.32 6.75 19.00
CA ASP A 77 12.38 6.48 19.69
C ASP A 77 12.49 5.51 19.56
N LEU A 78 12.34 5.01 19.19
CA LEU A 78 12.48 4.17 19.09
C LEU A 78 13.49 3.80 18.66
N ASN A 79 13.72 4.05 18.80
CA ASN A 79 14.85 3.86 18.61
C ASN A 79 15.63 3.88 18.84
N LYS A 80 15.57 3.99 19.02
CA LYS A 80 16.59 4.18 19.24
C LYS A 80 17.23 3.82 19.51
N PRO A 81 17.40 3.59 19.41
CA PRO A 81 18.32 3.35 19.55
C PRO A 81 18.80 3.26 19.53
N GLY A 82 18.73 3.12 19.23
CA GLY A 82 19.41 3.24 19.17
C GLY A 82 19.59 3.34 18.94
N GLU A 83 19.64 3.33 18.86
CA GLU A 83 20.14 3.69 18.85
C GLU A 83 20.39 3.88 18.95
N ASP A 84 20.33 3.74 18.86
CA ASP A 84 20.94 4.08 19.03
C ASP A 84 21.21 4.15 19.20
N ASN A 85 21.24 4.06 19.18
CA ASN A 85 21.85 4.27 19.33
C ASN A 85 21.98 4.33 19.39
N LYS A 86 21.79 4.24 19.30
CA LYS A 86 22.10 4.37 19.34
C LYS A 86 22.35 4.40 19.39
#